data_2135ac9cad78ec923856c822683424b3
#
_entry.id   2135ac9cad78ec923856c822683424b3
#
_cell.length_a   1.000
_cell.length_b   1.000
_cell.length_c   1.000
_cell.angle_alpha   90.00
_cell.angle_beta   90.00
_cell.angle_gamma   90.00
#
_symmetry.space_group_name_H-M   'P 1'
#
loop_
_entity.id
_entity.type
_entity.pdbx_description
1 polymer ?
#
loop_
_entity_poly.entity_id
_entity_poly.type
_entity_poly.pdbx_seq_one_letter_code
_entity_poly.pdbx_strand_id
1 'polypeptide(L)'
;MRSEASLFSKDIVERELTTMFDSKWLRSKAIETGLVKRERKIDPVIIFWALCIGYGTQIYRTITELKREYEVRGKVLLSDSSWHDRFTPELVEFLKECVTHGIEHISQEPGRLLGKRLEVFRDVMIQDSTIIRLHESLASKWPATRSRKVAAGVKVAFLSSAIANSPKSLSILPENTNELKTLKIGPWVKDIILLFDLGFYKYQLFSRIAENGGFFVSRLKSNSNPLIVGVNHIGNSNGIDLKEKYLKDILLNKKDGTFDVNVEVSFDRRSYRGKSKKDNTIFRLIAVYNSEADEHHFYITNISPDILDSSEIAAIYAARWEIELIFKELKSRYALDMITTKSSYAIEALIWISILTLLVSRKVYSVVRKLNPDAKMVRFTQLRWSAIFVENASRLLSAILDYLGIEQNFFTVLNVYSSEALDPHVNRERFREGLWS
;
A
#
# COMPACT_ATOMS: atom_id res chain seq x y z
N MET A 1 27.63 4.28 -24.92
CA MET A 1 26.78 3.86 -23.79
C MET A 1 27.50 3.04 -22.70
N ARG A 2 28.82 3.08 -22.57
CA ARG A 2 29.57 2.34 -21.51
C ARG A 2 30.39 3.24 -20.57
N SER A 3 30.36 4.57 -20.71
CA SER A 3 31.29 5.46 -19.98
C SER A 3 30.73 6.10 -18.69
N GLU A 4 29.41 6.15 -18.47
CA GLU A 4 28.82 6.74 -17.26
C GLU A 4 28.49 5.71 -16.17
N ALA A 5 28.33 4.44 -16.51
CA ALA A 5 28.11 3.37 -15.52
C ALA A 5 29.32 3.15 -14.58
N SER A 6 30.47 3.74 -14.88
CA SER A 6 31.68 3.67 -14.03
C SER A 6 31.69 4.65 -12.85
N LEU A 7 30.76 5.60 -12.79
CA LEU A 7 30.65 6.59 -11.71
C LEU A 7 29.91 6.08 -10.48
N PHE A 8 29.20 4.95 -10.58
CA PHE A 8 28.46 4.39 -9.45
C PHE A 8 29.25 3.23 -8.84
N SER A 9 29.35 3.22 -7.52
CA SER A 9 29.92 2.12 -6.76
C SER A 9 29.16 0.81 -7.04
N LYS A 10 29.86 -0.32 -7.10
CA LYS A 10 29.29 -1.64 -7.37
C LYS A 10 28.26 -2.07 -6.32
N ASP A 11 28.35 -1.52 -5.11
CA ASP A 11 27.53 -1.78 -3.93
C ASP A 11 26.47 -0.70 -3.67
N ILE A 12 26.09 0.06 -4.70
CA ILE A 12 25.17 1.20 -4.53
C ILE A 12 23.80 0.78 -3.97
N VAL A 13 23.28 -0.37 -4.38
CA VAL A 13 21.96 -0.86 -3.93
C VAL A 13 22.02 -1.24 -2.46
N GLU A 14 23.04 -2.02 -2.09
CA GLU A 14 23.28 -2.45 -0.70
C GLU A 14 23.46 -1.24 0.23
N ARG A 15 24.27 -0.28 -0.18
CA ARG A 15 24.49 0.96 0.57
C ARG A 15 23.20 1.77 0.75
N GLU A 16 22.42 1.98 -0.31
CA GLU A 16 21.17 2.73 -0.24
C GLU A 16 20.13 2.05 0.65
N LEU A 17 20.05 0.71 0.60
CA LEU A 17 19.15 -0.07 1.45
C LEU A 17 19.60 -0.09 2.91
N THR A 18 20.90 -0.26 3.18
CA THR A 18 21.46 -0.26 4.53
C THR A 18 21.55 1.15 5.13
N THR A 19 21.50 2.20 4.32
CA THR A 19 21.30 3.58 4.76
C THR A 19 19.84 3.82 5.14
N MET A 20 18.90 3.31 4.36
CA MET A 20 17.48 3.40 4.67
C MET A 20 17.11 2.62 5.94
N PHE A 21 17.69 1.44 6.14
CA PHE A 21 17.51 0.60 7.30
C PHE A 21 18.86 0.31 7.96
N ASP A 22 19.39 1.33 8.64
CA ASP A 22 20.69 1.27 9.30
C ASP A 22 20.69 0.24 10.43
N SER A 23 21.78 -0.52 10.54
CA SER A 23 21.90 -1.61 11.51
C SER A 23 21.80 -1.15 12.97
N LYS A 24 22.33 0.04 13.29
CA LYS A 24 22.24 0.59 14.66
C LYS A 24 20.81 1.03 14.95
N TRP A 25 20.15 1.66 13.97
CA TRP A 25 18.75 2.03 14.08
C TRP A 25 17.85 0.80 14.28
N LEU A 26 18.03 -0.28 13.47
CA LEU A 26 17.29 -1.53 13.63
C LEU A 26 17.46 -2.14 15.02
N ARG A 27 18.70 -2.17 15.55
CA ARG A 27 18.97 -2.70 16.89
C ARG A 27 18.32 -1.83 17.98
N SER A 28 18.42 -0.51 17.87
CA SER A 28 17.78 0.42 18.82
C SER A 28 16.26 0.22 18.84
N LYS A 29 15.62 0.16 17.66
CA LYS A 29 14.19 -0.05 17.56
C LYS A 29 13.73 -1.42 18.06
N ALA A 30 14.52 -2.47 17.85
CA ALA A 30 14.22 -3.79 18.38
C ALA A 30 14.23 -3.83 19.92
N ILE A 31 15.10 -3.03 20.56
CA ILE A 31 15.14 -2.87 22.02
C ILE A 31 13.96 -2.02 22.49
N GLU A 32 13.70 -0.86 21.85
CA GLU A 32 12.62 0.05 22.19
C GLU A 32 11.24 -0.61 22.14
N THR A 33 10.99 -1.41 21.12
CA THR A 33 9.73 -2.14 20.95
C THR A 33 9.63 -3.41 21.81
N GLY A 34 10.72 -3.82 22.45
CA GLY A 34 10.78 -5.01 23.30
C GLY A 34 10.95 -6.33 22.52
N LEU A 35 11.14 -6.29 21.19
CA LEU A 35 11.42 -7.47 20.37
C LEU A 35 12.69 -8.20 20.89
N VAL A 36 13.70 -7.44 21.28
CA VAL A 36 14.95 -7.93 21.88
C VAL A 36 15.11 -7.32 23.26
N LYS A 37 14.95 -8.14 24.29
CA LYS A 37 15.18 -7.75 25.69
C LYS A 37 16.64 -7.91 26.11
N ARG A 38 17.35 -8.81 25.49
CA ARG A 38 18.79 -9.10 25.72
C ARG A 38 19.39 -9.62 24.42
N GLU A 39 20.55 -9.11 24.06
CA GLU A 39 21.32 -9.62 22.91
C GLU A 39 21.83 -11.02 23.21
N ARG A 40 21.20 -12.04 22.62
CA ARG A 40 21.60 -13.44 22.74
C ARG A 40 21.57 -14.11 21.36
N LYS A 41 20.47 -14.89 21.09
CA LYS A 41 20.34 -15.68 19.87
C LYS A 41 19.65 -14.94 18.74
N ILE A 42 18.98 -13.81 18.99
CA ILE A 42 18.25 -13.04 17.99
C ILE A 42 19.00 -11.76 17.64
N ASP A 43 19.42 -11.68 16.38
CA ASP A 43 19.95 -10.48 15.77
C ASP A 43 18.84 -9.77 14.99
N PRO A 44 18.45 -8.55 15.38
CA PRO A 44 17.38 -7.80 14.73
C PRO A 44 17.66 -7.49 13.26
N VAL A 45 18.92 -7.34 12.88
CA VAL A 45 19.31 -7.01 11.50
C VAL A 45 19.08 -8.21 10.58
N ILE A 46 19.53 -9.40 11.03
CA ILE A 46 19.34 -10.63 10.26
C ILE A 46 17.86 -10.94 10.12
N ILE A 47 17.10 -10.89 11.24
CA ILE A 47 15.67 -11.20 11.20
C ILE A 47 14.90 -10.20 10.30
N PHE A 48 15.25 -8.92 10.34
CA PHE A 48 14.64 -7.90 9.49
C PHE A 48 14.81 -8.22 8.00
N TRP A 49 16.03 -8.45 7.53
CA TRP A 49 16.29 -8.72 6.12
C TRP A 49 15.75 -10.09 5.68
N ALA A 50 15.86 -11.11 6.52
CA ALA A 50 15.29 -12.44 6.24
C ALA A 50 13.76 -12.38 6.13
N LEU A 51 13.07 -11.65 7.01
CA LEU A 51 11.63 -11.43 6.92
C LEU A 51 11.26 -10.60 5.69
N CYS A 52 11.89 -9.45 5.53
CA CYS A 52 11.54 -8.48 4.50
C CYS A 52 11.79 -9.00 3.08
N ILE A 53 12.95 -9.56 2.81
CA ILE A 53 13.28 -10.07 1.47
C ILE A 53 12.96 -11.56 1.39
N GLY A 54 13.39 -12.37 2.34
CA GLY A 54 13.24 -13.83 2.28
C GLY A 54 11.77 -14.28 2.25
N TYR A 55 11.00 -13.91 3.26
CA TYR A 55 9.58 -14.26 3.32
C TYR A 55 8.73 -13.37 2.38
N GLY A 56 8.95 -12.07 2.40
CA GLY A 56 8.13 -11.11 1.66
C GLY A 56 8.16 -11.31 0.14
N THR A 57 9.23 -11.89 -0.42
CA THR A 57 9.32 -12.25 -1.84
C THR A 57 9.06 -13.73 -2.12
N GLN A 58 8.65 -14.49 -1.09
CA GLN A 58 8.34 -15.91 -1.18
C GLN A 58 9.56 -16.81 -1.54
N ILE A 59 10.79 -16.37 -1.29
CA ILE A 59 11.97 -17.25 -1.30
C ILE A 59 11.74 -18.35 -0.27
N TYR A 60 11.31 -17.96 0.92
CA TYR A 60 10.89 -18.86 1.99
C TYR A 60 9.37 -18.76 2.14
N ARG A 61 8.69 -19.88 1.89
CA ARG A 61 7.22 -19.94 1.87
C ARG A 61 6.61 -20.24 3.23
N THR A 62 7.41 -20.77 4.14
CA THR A 62 6.98 -21.15 5.48
C THR A 62 7.83 -20.47 6.55
N ILE A 63 7.25 -20.32 7.73
CA ILE A 63 7.97 -19.77 8.90
C ILE A 63 9.13 -20.70 9.28
N THR A 64 9.01 -22.01 9.04
CA THR A 64 10.08 -22.98 9.27
C THR A 64 11.25 -22.84 8.30
N GLU A 65 10.98 -22.61 7.00
CA GLU A 65 12.04 -22.33 6.02
C GLU A 65 12.77 -21.02 6.37
N LEU A 66 12.04 -20.01 6.80
CA LEU A 66 12.61 -18.76 7.28
C LEU A 66 13.50 -18.96 8.51
N LYS A 67 13.13 -19.86 9.45
CA LYS A 67 13.95 -20.24 10.59
C LYS A 67 15.31 -20.76 10.14
N ARG A 68 15.33 -21.71 9.18
CA ARG A 68 16.56 -22.30 8.67
C ARG A 68 17.52 -21.28 8.09
N GLU A 69 17.00 -20.35 7.30
CA GLU A 69 17.83 -19.25 6.77
C GLU A 69 18.38 -18.36 7.89
N TYR A 70 17.53 -18.01 8.84
CA TYR A 70 17.96 -17.25 10.01
C TYR A 70 19.08 -17.96 10.78
N GLU A 71 18.95 -19.27 11.01
CA GLU A 71 19.93 -20.08 11.73
C GLU A 71 21.27 -20.19 11.00
N VAL A 72 21.21 -20.32 9.66
CA VAL A 72 22.41 -20.31 8.81
C VAL A 72 23.14 -18.98 8.91
N ARG A 73 22.43 -17.85 8.77
CA ARG A 73 23.03 -16.52 8.78
C ARG A 73 23.45 -16.07 10.19
N GLY A 74 22.65 -16.39 11.17
CA GLY A 74 22.92 -16.07 12.58
C GLY A 74 23.92 -17.01 13.25
N LYS A 75 24.29 -18.12 12.61
CA LYS A 75 25.16 -19.17 13.16
C LYS A 75 24.66 -19.70 14.51
N VAL A 76 23.34 -19.85 14.65
CA VAL A 76 22.66 -20.27 15.88
C VAL A 76 21.62 -21.34 15.57
N LEU A 77 21.32 -22.20 16.53
CA LEU A 77 20.22 -23.15 16.46
C LEU A 77 19.11 -22.73 17.42
N LEU A 78 17.87 -22.79 16.95
CA LEU A 78 16.66 -22.43 17.67
C LEU A 78 15.69 -23.63 17.68
N SER A 79 15.02 -23.86 18.79
CA SER A 79 13.89 -24.78 18.78
C SER A 79 12.71 -24.18 18.02
N ASP A 80 11.85 -25.03 17.44
CA ASP A 80 10.67 -24.57 16.70
C ASP A 80 9.75 -23.71 17.57
N SER A 81 9.52 -24.13 18.83
CA SER A 81 8.75 -23.34 19.80
C SER A 81 9.37 -21.95 20.01
N SER A 82 10.70 -21.90 20.25
CA SER A 82 11.40 -20.62 20.45
C SER A 82 11.34 -19.72 19.23
N TRP A 83 11.25 -20.26 18.02
CA TRP A 83 11.08 -19.48 16.80
C TRP A 83 9.64 -18.99 16.61
N HIS A 84 8.66 -19.88 16.75
CA HIS A 84 7.24 -19.54 16.62
C HIS A 84 6.80 -18.51 17.68
N ASP A 85 7.35 -18.59 18.89
CA ASP A 85 7.08 -17.64 19.97
C ASP A 85 7.64 -16.24 19.72
N ARG A 86 8.32 -15.98 18.59
CA ARG A 86 8.78 -14.63 18.18
C ARG A 86 7.71 -13.82 17.49
N PHE A 87 6.64 -14.43 17.01
CA PHE A 87 5.52 -13.71 16.39
C PHE A 87 4.59 -13.10 17.47
N THR A 88 5.09 -12.08 18.14
CA THR A 88 4.52 -11.40 19.29
C THR A 88 4.03 -10.00 18.94
N PRO A 89 3.30 -9.31 19.85
CA PRO A 89 2.98 -7.88 19.69
C PRO A 89 4.23 -7.01 19.49
N GLU A 90 5.33 -7.35 20.13
CA GLU A 90 6.59 -6.60 20.06
C GLU A 90 7.21 -6.70 18.65
N LEU A 91 7.15 -7.88 17.99
CA LEU A 91 7.55 -8.00 16.58
C LEU A 91 6.63 -7.16 15.69
N VAL A 92 5.33 -7.19 15.92
CA VAL A 92 4.37 -6.38 15.15
C VAL A 92 4.70 -4.89 15.27
N GLU A 93 4.95 -4.40 16.47
CA GLU A 93 5.31 -2.98 16.69
C GLU A 93 6.66 -2.63 16.06
N PHE A 94 7.66 -3.50 16.17
CA PHE A 94 8.94 -3.32 15.47
C PHE A 94 8.78 -3.19 13.96
N LEU A 95 8.02 -4.09 13.34
CA LEU A 95 7.77 -4.06 11.89
C LEU A 95 6.98 -2.81 11.48
N LYS A 96 6.03 -2.37 12.29
CA LYS A 96 5.27 -1.15 12.07
C LYS A 96 6.16 0.10 12.12
N GLU A 97 7.08 0.18 13.10
CA GLU A 97 8.09 1.24 13.17
C GLU A 97 9.00 1.22 11.94
N CYS A 98 9.43 0.04 11.48
CA CYS A 98 10.20 -0.10 10.25
C CYS A 98 9.43 0.38 9.02
N VAL A 99 8.13 0.07 8.90
CA VAL A 99 7.28 0.58 7.81
C VAL A 99 7.16 2.10 7.86
N THR A 100 6.91 2.67 9.03
CA THR A 100 6.81 4.13 9.22
C THR A 100 8.10 4.82 8.77
N HIS A 101 9.23 4.33 9.25
CA HIS A 101 10.56 4.82 8.86
C HIS A 101 10.81 4.71 7.35
N GLY A 102 10.46 3.57 6.76
CA GLY A 102 10.58 3.35 5.32
C GLY A 102 9.73 4.30 4.48
N ILE A 103 8.50 4.59 4.92
CA ILE A 103 7.62 5.57 4.28
C ILE A 103 8.24 6.98 4.34
N GLU A 104 8.77 7.39 5.48
CA GLU A 104 9.42 8.68 5.65
C GLU A 104 10.62 8.82 4.71
N HIS A 105 11.48 7.81 4.64
CA HIS A 105 12.62 7.79 3.72
C HIS A 105 12.23 7.91 2.24
N ILE A 106 11.26 7.13 1.79
CA ILE A 106 10.77 7.19 0.39
C ILE A 106 10.10 8.54 0.11
N SER A 107 9.47 9.15 1.11
CA SER A 107 8.83 10.47 0.94
C SER A 107 9.81 11.60 0.69
N GLN A 108 11.07 11.43 1.04
CA GLN A 108 12.15 12.40 0.80
C GLN A 108 12.81 12.19 -0.57
N GLU A 109 12.55 11.07 -1.25
CA GLU A 109 13.07 10.83 -2.60
C GLU A 109 12.37 11.75 -3.62
N PRO A 110 13.09 12.19 -4.68
CA PRO A 110 12.46 12.91 -5.77
C PRO A 110 11.32 12.09 -6.38
N GLY A 111 10.11 12.61 -6.25
CA GLY A 111 8.92 11.99 -6.81
C GLY A 111 8.82 12.14 -8.33
N ARG A 112 7.70 11.70 -8.89
CA ARG A 112 7.33 12.02 -10.27
C ARG A 112 7.07 13.51 -10.39
N LEU A 113 7.54 14.13 -11.47
CA LEU A 113 7.19 15.50 -11.77
C LEU A 113 5.71 15.59 -12.14
N LEU A 114 5.00 16.46 -11.47
CA LEU A 114 3.66 16.85 -11.89
C LEU A 114 3.76 17.74 -13.13
N GLY A 115 2.81 17.61 -14.05
CA GLY A 115 2.69 18.54 -15.17
C GLY A 115 2.46 19.97 -14.65
N LYS A 116 2.86 20.99 -15.43
CA LYS A 116 2.82 22.41 -15.03
C LYS A 116 1.52 22.86 -14.36
N ARG A 117 0.37 22.38 -14.82
CA ARG A 117 -0.93 22.72 -14.22
C ARG A 117 -1.19 22.05 -12.86
N LEU A 118 -0.48 20.96 -12.56
CA LEU A 118 -0.59 20.25 -11.28
C LEU A 118 0.41 20.75 -10.24
N GLU A 119 1.36 21.62 -10.60
CA GLU A 119 2.37 22.21 -9.70
C GLU A 119 1.76 23.06 -8.57
N VAL A 120 0.51 23.52 -8.73
CA VAL A 120 -0.24 24.23 -7.68
C VAL A 120 -0.65 23.27 -6.53
N PHE A 121 -0.62 21.98 -6.77
CA PHE A 121 -0.96 20.98 -5.76
C PHE A 121 0.32 20.37 -5.19
N ARG A 122 0.31 20.18 -3.89
CA ARG A 122 1.43 19.56 -3.17
C ARG A 122 1.57 18.07 -3.43
N ASP A 123 0.44 17.37 -3.60
CA ASP A 123 0.40 15.94 -3.92
C ASP A 123 -0.97 15.54 -4.50
N VAL A 124 -1.01 14.39 -5.16
CA VAL A 124 -2.22 13.68 -5.55
C VAL A 124 -2.24 12.38 -4.76
N MET A 125 -3.18 12.24 -3.85
CA MET A 125 -3.26 11.07 -2.97
C MET A 125 -4.49 10.24 -3.29
N ILE A 126 -4.32 8.93 -3.23
CA ILE A 126 -5.34 7.92 -3.51
C ILE A 126 -5.63 7.18 -2.22
N GLN A 127 -6.91 7.16 -1.81
CA GLN A 127 -7.36 6.37 -0.67
C GLN A 127 -8.17 5.18 -1.16
N ASP A 128 -7.73 3.98 -0.78
CA ASP A 128 -8.45 2.74 -1.07
C ASP A 128 -8.06 1.65 -0.06
N SER A 129 -8.73 0.51 -0.10
CA SER A 129 -8.46 -0.62 0.78
C SER A 129 -8.53 -1.95 0.04
N THR A 130 -7.75 -2.92 0.53
CA THR A 130 -7.86 -4.30 0.10
C THR A 130 -8.23 -5.22 1.26
N ILE A 131 -8.84 -6.36 0.95
CA ILE A 131 -9.30 -7.33 1.94
C ILE A 131 -8.49 -8.61 1.79
N ILE A 132 -8.09 -9.17 2.93
CA ILE A 132 -7.45 -10.47 3.07
C ILE A 132 -8.39 -11.37 3.85
N ARG A 133 -8.70 -12.54 3.30
CA ARG A 133 -9.53 -13.55 3.96
C ARG A 133 -8.70 -14.31 4.97
N LEU A 134 -9.26 -14.54 6.15
CA LEU A 134 -8.59 -15.19 7.25
C LEU A 134 -9.33 -16.46 7.66
N HIS A 135 -8.64 -17.31 8.44
CA HIS A 135 -9.24 -18.49 9.04
C HIS A 135 -10.36 -18.09 10.01
N GLU A 136 -11.46 -18.85 10.02
CA GLU A 136 -12.68 -18.55 10.81
C GLU A 136 -12.44 -18.38 12.32
N SER A 137 -11.45 -19.10 12.89
CA SER A 137 -11.08 -18.98 14.30
C SER A 137 -10.68 -17.56 14.74
N LEU A 138 -10.42 -16.69 13.78
CA LEU A 138 -10.01 -15.29 13.99
C LEU A 138 -11.16 -14.29 13.93
N ALA A 139 -12.40 -14.77 13.75
CA ALA A 139 -13.58 -13.93 13.60
C ALA A 139 -13.84 -13.00 14.80
N SER A 140 -13.44 -13.39 16.01
CA SER A 140 -13.58 -12.55 17.20
C SER A 140 -12.76 -11.26 17.14
N LYS A 141 -11.55 -11.32 16.59
CA LYS A 141 -10.66 -10.15 16.41
C LYS A 141 -10.87 -9.47 15.05
N TRP A 142 -11.09 -10.25 14.01
CA TRP A 142 -11.17 -9.81 12.62
C TRP A 142 -12.50 -10.19 11.97
N PRO A 143 -13.64 -9.68 12.44
CA PRO A 143 -14.95 -10.02 11.86
C PRO A 143 -15.07 -9.55 10.41
N ALA A 144 -15.60 -10.43 9.55
CA ALA A 144 -15.86 -10.11 8.15
C ALA A 144 -17.22 -9.42 7.95
N THR A 145 -17.39 -8.72 6.84
CA THR A 145 -18.65 -8.05 6.47
C THR A 145 -19.78 -9.04 6.17
N ARG A 146 -19.46 -10.17 5.54
CA ARG A 146 -20.41 -11.22 5.17
C ARG A 146 -20.15 -12.50 5.98
N SER A 147 -20.32 -12.41 7.29
CA SER A 147 -20.01 -13.47 8.27
C SER A 147 -20.63 -14.84 7.97
N ARG A 148 -21.78 -14.90 7.23
CA ARG A 148 -22.40 -16.17 6.82
C ARG A 148 -21.59 -16.95 5.76
N LYS A 149 -20.76 -16.25 4.95
CA LYS A 149 -19.94 -16.88 3.89
C LYS A 149 -18.47 -16.97 4.27
N VAL A 150 -17.95 -15.96 4.95
CA VAL A 150 -16.56 -15.86 5.39
C VAL A 150 -16.58 -15.18 6.76
N ALA A 151 -16.18 -15.91 7.79
CA ALA A 151 -16.32 -15.43 9.17
C ALA A 151 -15.29 -14.36 9.53
N ALA A 152 -14.05 -14.45 9.00
CA ALA A 152 -12.95 -13.55 9.34
C ALA A 152 -12.30 -12.91 8.11
N GLY A 153 -11.94 -11.64 8.25
CA GLY A 153 -11.22 -10.88 7.23
C GLY A 153 -10.59 -9.62 7.79
N VAL A 154 -9.45 -9.25 7.24
CA VAL A 154 -8.74 -8.01 7.56
C VAL A 154 -8.80 -7.06 6.38
N LYS A 155 -9.01 -5.79 6.67
CA LYS A 155 -8.95 -4.68 5.73
C LYS A 155 -7.62 -3.96 5.90
N VAL A 156 -6.85 -3.87 4.83
CA VAL A 156 -5.63 -3.08 4.77
C VAL A 156 -5.93 -1.85 3.92
N ALA A 157 -6.03 -0.69 4.58
CA ALA A 157 -6.35 0.58 3.93
C ALA A 157 -5.10 1.41 3.75
N PHE A 158 -4.90 1.92 2.54
CA PHE A 158 -3.77 2.77 2.15
C PHE A 158 -4.23 4.17 1.80
N LEU A 159 -3.48 5.16 2.25
CA LEU A 159 -3.39 6.47 1.62
C LEU A 159 -2.06 6.51 0.86
N SER A 160 -2.12 6.52 -0.46
CA SER A 160 -0.95 6.43 -1.34
C SER A 160 -0.72 7.71 -2.09
N SER A 161 0.55 8.16 -2.20
CA SER A 161 0.94 9.29 -3.03
C SER A 161 1.17 8.83 -4.46
N ALA A 162 0.51 9.46 -5.43
CA ALA A 162 0.78 9.24 -6.84
C ALA A 162 2.15 9.82 -7.26
N ILE A 163 2.62 10.89 -6.60
CA ILE A 163 3.94 11.48 -6.84
C ILE A 163 5.04 10.54 -6.38
N ALA A 164 5.01 10.12 -5.11
CA ALA A 164 6.00 9.20 -4.54
C ALA A 164 5.79 7.75 -5.00
N ASN A 165 4.60 7.43 -5.54
CA ASN A 165 4.21 6.09 -5.93
C ASN A 165 4.40 5.05 -4.81
N SER A 166 4.01 5.43 -3.62
CA SER A 166 4.25 4.72 -2.37
C SER A 166 3.16 5.06 -1.36
N PRO A 167 2.86 4.16 -0.42
CA PRO A 167 2.03 4.49 0.72
C PRO A 167 2.58 5.68 1.52
N LYS A 168 1.69 6.56 1.95
CA LYS A 168 1.98 7.65 2.93
C LYS A 168 1.49 7.28 4.31
N SER A 169 0.40 6.56 4.39
CA SER A 169 -0.09 5.98 5.64
C SER A 169 -0.91 4.73 5.35
N LEU A 170 -1.05 3.90 6.35
CA LEU A 170 -1.85 2.69 6.24
C LEU A 170 -2.50 2.33 7.58
N SER A 171 -3.57 1.54 7.50
CA SER A 171 -4.29 1.01 8.65
C SER A 171 -4.66 -0.44 8.42
N ILE A 172 -4.50 -1.26 9.46
CA ILE A 172 -4.93 -2.66 9.49
C ILE A 172 -6.16 -2.74 10.41
N LEU A 173 -7.30 -3.12 9.87
CA LEU A 173 -8.60 -3.05 10.53
C LEU A 173 -9.44 -4.30 10.25
N PRO A 174 -10.43 -4.64 11.07
CA PRO A 174 -11.42 -5.65 10.72
C PRO A 174 -12.11 -5.33 9.39
N GLU A 175 -12.39 -6.34 8.56
CA GLU A 175 -13.02 -6.16 7.25
C GLU A 175 -14.33 -5.36 7.32
N ASN A 176 -15.13 -5.59 8.36
CA ASN A 176 -16.43 -4.90 8.55
C ASN A 176 -16.30 -3.42 8.94
N THR A 177 -15.08 -2.90 9.08
CA THR A 177 -14.88 -1.48 9.37
C THR A 177 -15.31 -0.63 8.18
N ASN A 178 -16.12 0.40 8.44
CA ASN A 178 -16.58 1.32 7.40
C ASN A 178 -15.40 2.07 6.78
N GLU A 179 -15.38 2.20 5.43
CA GLU A 179 -14.32 2.88 4.66
C GLU A 179 -13.99 4.28 5.21
N LEU A 180 -15.00 5.05 5.58
CA LEU A 180 -14.81 6.40 6.10
C LEU A 180 -14.05 6.49 7.43
N LYS A 181 -13.92 5.37 8.16
CA LYS A 181 -13.13 5.32 9.39
C LYS A 181 -11.63 5.15 9.11
N THR A 182 -11.28 4.76 7.88
CA THR A 182 -9.88 4.57 7.48
C THR A 182 -9.17 5.88 7.15
N LEU A 183 -9.92 6.98 6.97
CA LEU A 183 -9.39 8.28 6.58
C LEU A 183 -9.87 9.37 7.56
N LYS A 184 -8.93 10.04 8.22
CA LYS A 184 -9.20 11.19 9.10
C LYS A 184 -8.74 12.47 8.39
N ILE A 185 -9.71 13.30 8.00
CA ILE A 185 -9.43 14.60 7.37
C ILE A 185 -9.04 15.64 8.43
N GLY A 186 -8.03 16.41 8.13
CA GLY A 186 -7.50 17.51 8.94
C GLY A 186 -6.65 18.47 8.11
N PRO A 187 -5.88 19.38 8.72
CA PRO A 187 -5.07 20.40 8.01
C PRO A 187 -4.04 19.83 7.01
N TRP A 188 -3.70 18.54 7.15
CA TRP A 188 -2.74 17.87 6.28
C TRP A 188 -3.18 17.79 4.81
N VAL A 189 -4.51 17.89 4.54
CA VAL A 189 -5.04 17.81 3.16
C VAL A 189 -4.87 19.11 2.37
N LYS A 190 -4.40 20.20 3.02
CA LYS A 190 -4.21 21.48 2.34
C LYS A 190 -3.34 21.34 1.10
N ASP A 191 -3.83 21.87 -0.01
CA ASP A 191 -3.20 21.83 -1.34
C ASP A 191 -2.96 20.42 -1.89
N ILE A 192 -3.71 19.41 -1.40
CA ILE A 192 -3.65 18.02 -1.87
C ILE A 192 -4.95 17.66 -2.60
N ILE A 193 -4.81 16.96 -3.73
CA ILE A 193 -5.96 16.31 -4.38
C ILE A 193 -6.13 14.92 -3.80
N LEU A 194 -7.34 14.62 -3.32
CA LEU A 194 -7.71 13.28 -2.86
C LEU A 194 -8.59 12.59 -3.90
N LEU A 195 -8.17 11.40 -4.35
CA LEU A 195 -8.94 10.55 -5.26
C LEU A 195 -9.62 9.44 -4.48
N PHE A 196 -10.92 9.28 -4.70
CA PHE A 196 -11.74 8.32 -3.98
C PHE A 196 -12.52 7.41 -4.90
N ASP A 197 -12.67 6.15 -4.48
CA ASP A 197 -13.71 5.26 -5.00
C ASP A 197 -15.08 5.58 -4.39
N LEU A 198 -16.15 5.04 -4.99
CA LEU A 198 -17.53 5.22 -4.55
C LEU A 198 -17.81 4.75 -3.12
N GLY A 199 -16.96 3.89 -2.55
CA GLY A 199 -17.01 3.50 -1.12
C GLY A 199 -16.84 4.68 -0.16
N PHE A 200 -16.07 5.70 -0.54
CA PHE A 200 -15.84 6.92 0.23
C PHE A 200 -16.83 8.04 -0.08
N TYR A 201 -17.75 7.84 -1.01
CA TYR A 201 -18.65 8.88 -1.49
C TYR A 201 -19.60 9.38 -0.39
N LYS A 202 -19.31 10.57 0.15
CA LYS A 202 -20.19 11.34 1.05
C LYS A 202 -19.93 12.83 0.92
N TYR A 203 -20.96 13.60 0.70
CA TYR A 203 -20.88 15.05 0.59
C TYR A 203 -20.28 15.70 1.86
N GLN A 204 -20.57 15.15 3.04
CA GLN A 204 -19.95 15.59 4.29
C GLN A 204 -18.42 15.43 4.30
N LEU A 205 -17.88 14.34 3.70
CA LEU A 205 -16.44 14.14 3.56
C LEU A 205 -15.85 15.18 2.62
N PHE A 206 -16.49 15.41 1.49
CA PHE A 206 -16.08 16.35 0.47
C PHE A 206 -16.05 17.80 0.97
N SER A 207 -17.13 18.21 1.70
CA SER A 207 -17.18 19.50 2.38
C SER A 207 -16.02 19.69 3.37
N ARG A 208 -15.74 18.64 4.17
CA ARG A 208 -14.67 18.69 5.16
C ARG A 208 -13.28 18.81 4.53
N ILE A 209 -13.05 18.17 3.37
CA ILE A 209 -11.81 18.33 2.62
C ILE A 209 -11.67 19.78 2.15
N ALA A 210 -12.70 20.34 1.53
CA ALA A 210 -12.71 21.72 1.06
C ALA A 210 -12.50 22.74 2.20
N GLU A 211 -13.16 22.55 3.35
CA GLU A 211 -13.00 23.39 4.56
C GLU A 211 -11.56 23.38 5.12
N ASN A 212 -10.81 22.31 4.88
CA ASN A 212 -9.39 22.22 5.25
C ASN A 212 -8.42 22.62 4.13
N GLY A 213 -8.90 23.28 3.06
CA GLY A 213 -8.08 23.75 1.94
C GLY A 213 -7.58 22.62 1.03
N GLY A 214 -8.20 21.46 1.09
CA GLY A 214 -7.91 20.33 0.22
C GLY A 214 -8.82 20.25 -0.98
N PHE A 215 -8.45 19.39 -1.92
CA PHE A 215 -9.19 19.14 -3.15
C PHE A 215 -9.56 17.65 -3.23
N PHE A 216 -10.61 17.35 -3.99
CA PHE A 216 -11.00 15.97 -4.21
C PHE A 216 -11.51 15.77 -5.64
N VAL A 217 -11.41 14.52 -6.13
CA VAL A 217 -12.12 14.04 -7.31
C VAL A 217 -12.70 12.67 -7.00
N SER A 218 -13.99 12.49 -7.25
CA SER A 218 -14.69 11.22 -7.09
C SER A 218 -15.65 10.99 -8.24
N ARG A 219 -15.97 9.73 -8.55
CA ARG A 219 -17.12 9.44 -9.43
C ARG A 219 -18.43 9.79 -8.72
N LEU A 220 -19.42 10.24 -9.48
CA LEU A 220 -20.76 10.47 -8.97
C LEU A 220 -21.48 9.12 -8.77
N LYS A 221 -22.18 8.95 -7.67
CA LYS A 221 -23.05 7.78 -7.47
C LYS A 221 -24.25 7.83 -8.40
N SER A 222 -24.63 6.71 -8.98
CA SER A 222 -25.74 6.57 -9.91
C SER A 222 -27.11 6.99 -9.35
N ASN A 223 -27.29 6.91 -8.03
CA ASN A 223 -28.49 7.35 -7.34
C ASN A 223 -28.48 8.86 -6.96
N SER A 224 -27.39 9.56 -7.20
CA SER A 224 -27.28 11.00 -6.93
C SER A 224 -28.10 11.79 -7.96
N ASN A 225 -28.79 12.82 -7.48
CA ASN A 225 -29.59 13.72 -8.31
C ASN A 225 -29.46 15.16 -7.82
N PRO A 226 -28.26 15.81 -7.93
CA PRO A 226 -28.04 17.16 -7.45
C PRO A 226 -28.75 18.20 -8.33
N LEU A 227 -29.07 19.34 -7.74
CA LEU A 227 -29.63 20.49 -8.43
C LEU A 227 -28.54 21.29 -9.13
N ILE A 228 -28.71 21.62 -10.40
CA ILE A 228 -27.76 22.46 -11.15
C ILE A 228 -28.05 23.93 -10.85
N VAL A 229 -27.03 24.62 -10.35
CA VAL A 229 -27.13 26.03 -9.97
C VAL A 229 -26.30 26.96 -10.86
N GLY A 230 -25.42 26.40 -11.69
CA GLY A 230 -24.60 27.16 -12.61
C GLY A 230 -24.04 26.30 -13.72
N VAL A 231 -23.70 26.91 -14.84
CA VAL A 231 -23.12 26.26 -16.03
C VAL A 231 -21.74 26.85 -16.29
N ASN A 232 -20.70 26.00 -16.34
CA ASN A 232 -19.34 26.40 -16.67
C ASN A 232 -19.07 26.18 -18.19
N HIS A 233 -19.40 24.99 -18.70
CA HIS A 233 -19.23 24.65 -20.10
C HIS A 233 -20.20 23.54 -20.49
N ILE A 234 -20.76 23.68 -21.69
CA ILE A 234 -21.53 22.61 -22.35
C ILE A 234 -20.95 22.49 -23.75
N GLY A 235 -20.59 21.26 -24.17
CA GLY A 235 -20.07 21.03 -25.51
C GLY A 235 -21.03 21.53 -26.62
N ASN A 236 -21.32 20.79 -27.63
CA ASN A 236 -22.06 21.23 -28.82
C ASN A 236 -23.56 21.53 -28.60
N SER A 237 -24.04 21.63 -27.38
CA SER A 237 -25.47 21.87 -27.05
C SER A 237 -25.76 23.36 -26.88
N ASN A 238 -25.95 24.06 -27.99
CA ASN A 238 -26.43 25.44 -27.97
C ASN A 238 -27.89 25.50 -27.52
N GLY A 239 -28.18 26.14 -26.41
CA GLY A 239 -29.49 26.63 -26.04
C GLY A 239 -30.31 25.83 -25.01
N ILE A 240 -29.72 24.83 -24.32
CA ILE A 240 -30.42 24.17 -23.20
C ILE A 240 -30.19 24.94 -21.90
N ASP A 241 -31.23 25.56 -21.36
CA ASP A 241 -31.20 26.12 -20.02
C ASP A 241 -31.18 24.97 -19.01
N LEU A 242 -30.03 24.76 -18.35
CA LEU A 242 -29.82 23.70 -17.37
C LEU A 242 -29.98 24.18 -15.92
N LYS A 243 -30.02 25.50 -15.73
CA LYS A 243 -30.13 26.08 -14.39
C LYS A 243 -31.47 25.70 -13.75
N GLU A 244 -31.44 25.39 -12.47
CA GLU A 244 -32.61 24.97 -11.67
C GLU A 244 -33.22 23.63 -12.09
N LYS A 245 -32.51 22.80 -12.90
CA LYS A 245 -32.90 21.42 -13.21
C LYS A 245 -32.11 20.42 -12.36
N TYR A 246 -32.73 19.29 -12.10
CA TYR A 246 -32.01 18.17 -11.49
C TYR A 246 -31.26 17.38 -12.57
N LEU A 247 -30.13 16.81 -12.19
CA LEU A 247 -29.25 16.09 -13.12
C LEU A 247 -29.98 14.98 -13.91
N LYS A 248 -30.88 14.24 -13.26
CA LYS A 248 -31.64 13.14 -13.90
C LYS A 248 -32.69 13.60 -14.91
N ASP A 249 -33.06 14.87 -14.85
CA ASP A 249 -34.04 15.45 -15.80
C ASP A 249 -33.37 15.87 -17.12
N ILE A 250 -32.02 15.70 -17.20
CA ILE A 250 -31.26 16.09 -18.36
C ILE A 250 -30.88 14.86 -19.18
N LEU A 251 -31.30 14.86 -20.45
CA LEU A 251 -30.86 13.88 -21.42
C LEU A 251 -29.55 14.38 -22.08
N LEU A 252 -28.43 13.77 -21.73
CA LEU A 252 -27.15 14.04 -22.39
C LEU A 252 -27.06 13.23 -23.68
N ASN A 253 -26.86 13.91 -24.80
CA ASN A 253 -26.60 13.26 -26.08
C ASN A 253 -25.12 12.82 -26.15
N LYS A 254 -24.86 11.69 -26.80
CA LYS A 254 -23.49 11.19 -27.03
C LYS A 254 -22.58 12.20 -27.73
N LYS A 255 -23.17 13.14 -28.51
CA LYS A 255 -22.44 14.19 -29.25
C LYS A 255 -22.06 15.42 -28.41
N ASP A 256 -22.60 15.53 -27.20
CA ASP A 256 -22.40 16.74 -26.37
C ASP A 256 -20.99 16.80 -25.77
N GLY A 257 -20.21 15.70 -25.85
CA GLY A 257 -18.79 15.63 -25.46
C GLY A 257 -18.59 15.85 -23.97
N THR A 258 -18.42 17.09 -23.54
CA THR A 258 -18.13 17.45 -22.15
C THR A 258 -19.24 18.35 -21.60
N PHE A 259 -19.68 18.03 -20.40
CA PHE A 259 -20.65 18.77 -19.62
C PHE A 259 -20.04 19.17 -18.29
N ASP A 260 -20.07 20.44 -17.95
CA ASP A 260 -19.40 21.02 -16.79
C ASP A 260 -20.31 22.05 -16.13
N VAL A 261 -20.76 21.76 -14.91
CA VAL A 261 -21.75 22.55 -14.18
C VAL A 261 -21.42 22.66 -12.72
N ASN A 262 -22.01 23.64 -12.06
CA ASN A 262 -22.02 23.73 -10.59
C ASN A 262 -23.34 23.17 -10.07
N VAL A 263 -23.25 22.30 -9.08
CA VAL A 263 -24.38 21.62 -8.48
C VAL A 263 -24.45 21.88 -6.99
N GLU A 264 -25.67 22.13 -6.50
CA GLU A 264 -25.92 22.20 -5.06
C GLU A 264 -26.25 20.82 -4.53
N VAL A 265 -25.58 20.46 -3.43
CA VAL A 265 -25.81 19.22 -2.70
C VAL A 265 -26.14 19.50 -1.25
N SER A 266 -27.10 18.75 -0.73
CA SER A 266 -27.51 18.84 0.69
C SER A 266 -27.06 17.60 1.45
N PHE A 267 -26.61 17.78 2.68
CA PHE A 267 -26.20 16.68 3.55
C PHE A 267 -26.39 17.04 5.03
N ASP A 268 -26.47 16.02 5.88
CA ASP A 268 -26.53 16.21 7.33
C ASP A 268 -25.12 16.26 7.90
N ARG A 269 -24.79 17.34 8.65
CA ARG A 269 -23.59 17.36 9.49
C ARG A 269 -23.80 16.42 10.69
N ARG A 270 -22.71 15.86 11.24
CA ARG A 270 -22.76 15.07 12.47
C ARG A 270 -23.53 15.84 13.55
N SER A 271 -24.51 15.19 14.15
CA SER A 271 -25.28 15.78 15.25
C SER A 271 -24.32 16.18 16.38
N TYR A 272 -24.41 17.43 16.78
CA TYR A 272 -23.77 17.93 17.99
C TYR A 272 -24.86 18.16 19.05
N ARG A 273 -24.72 17.53 20.18
CA ARG A 273 -25.74 17.57 21.28
C ARG A 273 -27.15 17.17 20.81
N GLY A 274 -27.25 16.13 19.97
CA GLY A 274 -28.55 15.59 19.51
C GLY A 274 -29.26 16.41 18.42
N LYS A 275 -28.68 17.53 17.95
CA LYS A 275 -29.26 18.31 16.85
C LYS A 275 -28.46 18.05 15.57
N SER A 276 -29.08 17.45 14.55
CA SER A 276 -28.51 17.41 13.19
C SER A 276 -28.74 18.77 12.51
N LYS A 277 -27.76 19.27 11.83
CA LYS A 277 -27.84 20.47 11.00
C LYS A 277 -27.72 20.07 9.55
N LYS A 278 -28.75 20.36 8.73
CA LYS A 278 -28.62 20.29 7.28
C LYS A 278 -27.69 21.38 6.80
N ASP A 279 -26.84 21.03 5.87
CA ASP A 279 -25.90 21.96 5.24
C ASP A 279 -25.95 21.79 3.72
N ASN A 280 -25.74 22.86 3.00
CA ASN A 280 -25.70 22.89 1.55
C ASN A 280 -24.32 23.35 1.10
N THR A 281 -23.81 22.74 0.03
CA THR A 281 -22.52 23.12 -0.55
C THR A 281 -22.61 22.99 -2.07
N ILE A 282 -21.92 23.89 -2.75
CA ILE A 282 -21.82 23.84 -4.22
C ILE A 282 -20.52 23.13 -4.57
N PHE A 283 -20.65 22.15 -5.45
CA PHE A 283 -19.52 21.45 -6.06
C PHE A 283 -19.61 21.53 -7.57
N ARG A 284 -18.49 21.34 -8.25
CA ARG A 284 -18.42 21.19 -9.70
C ARG A 284 -18.71 19.75 -10.08
N LEU A 285 -19.58 19.54 -11.05
CA LEU A 285 -19.94 18.27 -11.64
C LEU A 285 -19.55 18.27 -13.11
N ILE A 286 -18.83 17.22 -13.52
CA ILE A 286 -18.30 17.08 -14.86
C ILE A 286 -18.80 15.75 -15.42
N ALA A 287 -19.29 15.75 -16.66
CA ALA A 287 -19.53 14.55 -17.44
C ALA A 287 -18.62 14.53 -18.67
N VAL A 288 -17.90 13.45 -18.85
CA VAL A 288 -17.05 13.19 -20.02
C VAL A 288 -17.52 11.91 -20.69
N TYR A 289 -17.79 12.01 -22.00
CA TYR A 289 -18.18 10.82 -22.76
C TYR A 289 -17.00 9.87 -22.96
N ASN A 290 -17.19 8.62 -22.56
CA ASN A 290 -16.25 7.55 -22.79
C ASN A 290 -16.70 6.72 -24.01
N SER A 291 -15.95 6.83 -25.11
CA SER A 291 -16.27 6.12 -26.35
C SER A 291 -16.12 4.61 -26.28
N GLU A 292 -15.25 4.10 -25.38
CA GLU A 292 -15.04 2.65 -25.20
C GLU A 292 -16.21 2.02 -24.43
N ALA A 293 -16.73 2.71 -23.41
CA ALA A 293 -17.85 2.24 -22.60
C ALA A 293 -19.22 2.66 -23.16
N ASP A 294 -19.26 3.52 -24.18
CA ASP A 294 -20.45 4.11 -24.78
C ASP A 294 -21.37 4.82 -23.77
N GLU A 295 -20.76 5.47 -22.74
CA GLU A 295 -21.46 6.16 -21.67
C GLU A 295 -20.74 7.42 -21.20
N HIS A 296 -21.48 8.31 -20.52
CA HIS A 296 -20.88 9.45 -19.81
C HIS A 296 -20.38 9.03 -18.42
N HIS A 297 -19.12 9.35 -18.16
CA HIS A 297 -18.55 9.25 -16.81
C HIS A 297 -18.72 10.57 -16.06
N PHE A 298 -19.37 10.52 -14.92
CA PHE A 298 -19.64 11.69 -14.09
C PHE A 298 -18.64 11.78 -12.95
N TYR A 299 -18.04 12.97 -12.79
CA TYR A 299 -17.09 13.29 -11.73
C TYR A 299 -17.57 14.49 -10.93
N ILE A 300 -17.39 14.41 -9.59
CA ILE A 300 -17.65 15.52 -8.67
C ILE A 300 -16.35 15.98 -8.03
N THR A 301 -16.15 17.31 -7.95
CA THR A 301 -14.91 17.92 -7.45
C THR A 301 -15.19 19.30 -6.88
N ASN A 302 -14.23 19.85 -6.11
CA ASN A 302 -14.18 21.26 -5.72
C ASN A 302 -13.06 22.04 -6.46
N ILE A 303 -12.41 21.45 -7.46
CA ILE A 303 -11.37 22.10 -8.27
C ILE A 303 -12.06 23.02 -9.29
N SER A 304 -11.66 24.31 -9.30
CA SER A 304 -12.19 25.30 -10.24
C SER A 304 -11.83 24.97 -11.69
N PRO A 305 -12.69 25.34 -12.67
CA PRO A 305 -12.36 25.24 -14.10
C PRO A 305 -11.09 25.99 -14.51
N ASP A 306 -10.77 27.08 -13.82
CA ASP A 306 -9.58 27.88 -14.09
C ASP A 306 -8.27 27.16 -13.74
N ILE A 307 -8.33 26.19 -12.80
CA ILE A 307 -7.18 25.40 -12.38
C ILE A 307 -7.04 24.18 -13.29
N LEU A 308 -8.10 23.38 -13.41
CA LEU A 308 -8.12 22.17 -14.23
C LEU A 308 -9.40 22.10 -15.08
N ASP A 309 -9.24 21.83 -16.36
CA ASP A 309 -10.37 21.60 -17.24
C ASP A 309 -11.02 20.22 -17.03
N SER A 310 -12.13 19.96 -17.71
CA SER A 310 -12.92 18.74 -17.54
C SER A 310 -12.16 17.48 -17.96
N SER A 311 -11.32 17.56 -18.99
CA SER A 311 -10.53 16.44 -19.50
C SER A 311 -9.40 16.11 -18.52
N GLU A 312 -8.78 17.14 -17.91
CA GLU A 312 -7.75 17.00 -16.90
C GLU A 312 -8.29 16.35 -15.62
N ILE A 313 -9.51 16.72 -15.19
CA ILE A 313 -10.17 16.06 -14.04
C ILE A 313 -10.38 14.56 -14.31
N ALA A 314 -10.86 14.20 -15.50
CA ALA A 314 -11.02 12.79 -15.88
C ALA A 314 -9.68 12.04 -15.93
N ALA A 315 -8.64 12.69 -16.49
CA ALA A 315 -7.29 12.13 -16.57
C ALA A 315 -6.67 11.92 -15.17
N ILE A 316 -6.83 12.88 -14.24
CA ILE A 316 -6.35 12.74 -12.87
C ILE A 316 -7.09 11.60 -12.16
N TYR A 317 -8.40 11.49 -12.33
CA TYR A 317 -9.14 10.40 -11.72
C TYR A 317 -8.68 9.02 -12.21
N ALA A 318 -8.21 8.90 -13.44
CA ALA A 318 -7.62 7.67 -13.95
C ALA A 318 -6.39 7.21 -13.13
N ALA A 319 -5.65 8.14 -12.52
CA ALA A 319 -4.53 7.79 -11.63
C ALA A 319 -4.97 6.99 -10.39
N ARG A 320 -6.26 7.02 -10.03
CA ARG A 320 -6.80 6.16 -8.95
C ARG A 320 -6.50 4.67 -9.20
N TRP A 321 -6.40 4.25 -10.45
CA TRP A 321 -6.05 2.87 -10.79
C TRP A 321 -4.68 2.43 -10.28
N GLU A 322 -3.76 3.35 -10.00
CA GLU A 322 -2.41 3.01 -9.51
C GLU A 322 -2.44 2.27 -8.17
N ILE A 323 -3.42 2.56 -7.29
CA ILE A 323 -3.53 1.85 -6.02
C ILE A 323 -3.97 0.39 -6.19
N GLU A 324 -4.78 0.10 -7.21
CA GLU A 324 -5.17 -1.27 -7.54
C GLU A 324 -3.96 -2.09 -8.02
N LEU A 325 -3.04 -1.44 -8.74
CA LEU A 325 -1.76 -2.05 -9.13
C LEU A 325 -0.86 -2.33 -7.91
N ILE A 326 -0.84 -1.43 -6.93
CA ILE A 326 -0.13 -1.66 -5.65
C ILE A 326 -0.73 -2.87 -4.91
N PHE A 327 -2.05 -2.96 -4.82
CA PHE A 327 -2.70 -4.12 -4.18
C PHE A 327 -2.46 -5.42 -4.96
N LYS A 328 -2.47 -5.36 -6.28
CA LYS A 328 -2.14 -6.51 -7.12
C LYS A 328 -0.69 -6.96 -6.91
N GLU A 329 0.24 -6.02 -6.81
CA GLU A 329 1.64 -6.28 -6.53
C GLU A 329 1.82 -6.93 -5.15
N LEU A 330 1.24 -6.35 -4.10
CA LEU A 330 1.27 -6.88 -2.73
C LEU A 330 0.75 -8.32 -2.66
N LYS A 331 -0.38 -8.60 -3.31
CA LYS A 331 -1.01 -9.92 -3.30
C LYS A 331 -0.24 -10.93 -4.13
N SER A 332 0.13 -10.59 -5.36
CA SER A 332 0.72 -11.53 -6.31
C SER A 332 2.23 -11.69 -6.20
N ARG A 333 2.93 -10.76 -5.54
CA ARG A 333 4.40 -10.71 -5.49
C ARG A 333 4.97 -10.70 -4.08
N TYR A 334 4.28 -10.06 -3.12
CA TYR A 334 4.80 -9.83 -1.78
C TYR A 334 4.01 -10.58 -0.69
N ALA A 335 3.56 -11.78 -1.01
CA ALA A 335 2.99 -12.76 -0.08
C ALA A 335 1.74 -12.31 0.70
N LEU A 336 1.09 -11.19 0.35
CA LEU A 336 -0.07 -10.69 1.12
C LEU A 336 -1.27 -11.65 1.10
N ASP A 337 -1.46 -12.42 0.02
CA ASP A 337 -2.53 -13.42 -0.10
C ASP A 337 -2.12 -14.82 0.43
N MET A 338 -0.86 -14.99 0.85
CA MET A 338 -0.31 -16.28 1.31
C MET A 338 -0.43 -16.49 2.82
N ILE A 339 -1.19 -15.63 3.51
CA ILE A 339 -1.32 -15.65 4.97
C ILE A 339 -2.31 -16.72 5.38
N THR A 340 -1.81 -17.88 5.82
CA THR A 340 -2.62 -19.06 6.20
C THR A 340 -2.58 -19.38 7.70
N THR A 341 -1.82 -18.64 8.51
CA THR A 341 -1.68 -18.87 9.95
C THR A 341 -2.97 -18.57 10.72
N LYS A 342 -3.11 -19.23 11.88
CA LYS A 342 -4.19 -18.98 12.85
C LYS A 342 -3.78 -18.00 13.97
N SER A 343 -2.51 -17.59 14.01
CA SER A 343 -2.01 -16.62 14.99
C SER A 343 -2.31 -15.21 14.54
N SER A 344 -3.03 -14.45 15.35
CA SER A 344 -3.38 -13.07 15.06
C SER A 344 -2.14 -12.16 14.91
N TYR A 345 -1.14 -12.33 15.76
CA TYR A 345 0.09 -11.54 15.68
C TYR A 345 0.95 -11.92 14.48
N ALA A 346 0.99 -13.20 14.13
CA ALA A 346 1.67 -13.63 12.93
C ALA A 346 1.01 -13.03 11.67
N ILE A 347 -0.33 -12.97 11.62
CA ILE A 347 -1.04 -12.31 10.50
C ILE A 347 -0.64 -10.84 10.39
N GLU A 348 -0.68 -10.10 11.49
CA GLU A 348 -0.28 -8.69 11.49
C GLU A 348 1.18 -8.52 11.06
N ALA A 349 2.10 -9.32 11.61
CA ALA A 349 3.50 -9.30 11.22
C ALA A 349 3.68 -9.58 9.72
N LEU A 350 3.02 -10.59 9.15
CA LEU A 350 3.11 -10.94 7.74
C LEU A 350 2.56 -9.84 6.82
N ILE A 351 1.51 -9.13 7.24
CA ILE A 351 1.02 -7.95 6.51
C ILE A 351 2.08 -6.84 6.50
N TRP A 352 2.67 -6.53 7.66
CA TRP A 352 3.72 -5.51 7.75
C TRP A 352 4.96 -5.88 6.93
N ILE A 353 5.34 -7.18 6.91
CA ILE A 353 6.44 -7.70 6.09
C ILE A 353 6.15 -7.47 4.60
N SER A 354 4.96 -7.78 4.12
CA SER A 354 4.59 -7.55 2.71
C SER A 354 4.72 -6.07 2.32
N ILE A 355 4.35 -5.17 3.23
CA ILE A 355 4.47 -3.72 3.02
C ILE A 355 5.94 -3.28 3.05
N LEU A 356 6.76 -3.78 3.97
CA LEU A 356 8.21 -3.53 3.98
C LEU A 356 8.87 -3.97 2.69
N THR A 357 8.50 -5.14 2.19
CA THR A 357 8.99 -5.65 0.89
C THR A 357 8.66 -4.70 -0.25
N LEU A 358 7.44 -4.17 -0.28
CA LEU A 358 7.04 -3.14 -1.24
C LEU A 358 7.96 -1.90 -1.12
N LEU A 359 8.20 -1.39 0.09
CA LEU A 359 9.04 -0.21 0.31
C LEU A 359 10.49 -0.46 -0.12
N VAL A 360 11.07 -1.61 0.23
CA VAL A 360 12.41 -2.00 -0.21
C VAL A 360 12.47 -2.09 -1.75
N SER A 361 11.48 -2.72 -2.38
CA SER A 361 11.38 -2.79 -3.84
C SER A 361 11.30 -1.39 -4.47
N ARG A 362 10.56 -0.46 -3.87
CA ARG A 362 10.48 0.94 -4.33
C ARG A 362 11.82 1.67 -4.20
N LYS A 363 12.57 1.43 -3.14
CA LYS A 363 13.91 1.98 -2.96
C LYS A 363 14.88 1.48 -4.02
N VAL A 364 14.91 0.17 -4.27
CA VAL A 364 15.76 -0.40 -5.34
C VAL A 364 15.33 0.13 -6.72
N TYR A 365 14.02 0.24 -6.97
CA TYR A 365 13.50 0.84 -8.20
C TYR A 365 13.98 2.28 -8.40
N SER A 366 13.99 3.08 -7.33
CA SER A 366 14.52 4.46 -7.35
C SER A 366 16.00 4.48 -7.75
N VAL A 367 16.81 3.59 -7.19
CA VAL A 367 18.23 3.45 -7.54
C VAL A 367 18.38 3.10 -9.02
N VAL A 368 17.66 2.09 -9.52
CA VAL A 368 17.70 1.68 -10.93
C VAL A 368 17.33 2.84 -11.86
N ARG A 369 16.33 3.64 -11.47
CA ARG A 369 15.96 4.85 -12.23
C ARG A 369 17.07 5.88 -12.29
N LYS A 370 17.74 6.15 -11.17
CA LYS A 370 18.88 7.08 -11.10
C LYS A 370 20.05 6.60 -11.99
N LEU A 371 20.24 5.29 -12.09
CA LEU A 371 21.28 4.69 -12.93
C LEU A 371 20.94 4.71 -14.43
N ASN A 372 19.67 4.92 -14.81
CA ASN A 372 19.19 4.89 -16.19
C ASN A 372 18.37 6.15 -16.51
N PRO A 373 18.96 7.36 -16.48
CA PRO A 373 18.21 8.61 -16.65
C PRO A 373 17.55 8.74 -18.03
N ASP A 374 18.16 8.13 -19.08
CA ASP A 374 17.65 8.16 -20.44
C ASP A 374 16.60 7.09 -20.75
N ALA A 375 16.36 6.18 -19.82
CA ALA A 375 15.32 5.17 -20.02
C ALA A 375 13.97 5.86 -20.19
N LYS A 376 13.20 5.45 -21.22
CA LYS A 376 11.84 5.95 -21.44
C LYS A 376 10.96 5.53 -20.24
N MET A 377 10.96 6.36 -19.22
CA MET A 377 10.39 6.14 -17.90
C MET A 377 8.92 5.68 -17.94
N VAL A 378 8.17 6.13 -18.95
CA VAL A 378 6.77 5.73 -19.19
C VAL A 378 6.62 4.23 -19.43
N ARG A 379 7.68 3.54 -19.89
CA ARG A 379 7.68 2.10 -20.15
C ARG A 379 8.10 1.25 -18.96
N PHE A 380 8.64 1.86 -17.89
CA PHE A 380 8.97 1.18 -16.65
C PHE A 380 7.70 0.97 -15.83
N THR A 381 7.05 -0.18 -15.98
CA THR A 381 5.86 -0.51 -15.20
C THR A 381 6.26 -1.20 -13.91
N GLN A 382 5.55 -0.86 -12.83
CA GLN A 382 5.80 -1.42 -11.49
C GLN A 382 5.57 -2.93 -11.42
N LEU A 383 4.55 -3.44 -12.10
CA LEU A 383 4.28 -4.88 -12.13
C LEU A 383 5.40 -5.69 -12.81
N ARG A 384 6.02 -5.14 -13.86
CA ARG A 384 7.21 -5.79 -14.47
C ARG A 384 8.41 -5.69 -13.56
N TRP A 385 8.61 -4.52 -12.94
CA TRP A 385 9.67 -4.32 -11.97
C TRP A 385 9.56 -5.30 -10.81
N SER A 386 8.38 -5.42 -10.19
CA SER A 386 8.17 -6.32 -9.05
C SER A 386 8.45 -7.79 -9.38
N ALA A 387 8.17 -8.23 -10.60
CA ALA A 387 8.54 -9.57 -11.06
C ALA A 387 10.07 -9.76 -11.08
N ILE A 388 10.79 -8.80 -11.70
CA ILE A 388 12.26 -8.82 -11.75
C ILE A 388 12.88 -8.73 -10.36
N PHE A 389 12.31 -7.92 -9.48
CA PHE A 389 12.74 -7.79 -8.09
C PHE A 389 12.63 -9.13 -7.35
N VAL A 390 11.50 -9.81 -7.44
CA VAL A 390 11.28 -11.13 -6.82
C VAL A 390 12.22 -12.19 -7.38
N GLU A 391 12.41 -12.24 -8.71
CA GLU A 391 13.35 -13.18 -9.35
C GLU A 391 14.79 -13.02 -8.85
N ASN A 392 15.19 -11.82 -8.47
CA ASN A 392 16.55 -11.54 -8.00
C ASN A 392 16.67 -11.38 -6.47
N ALA A 393 15.59 -11.58 -5.76
CA ALA A 393 15.52 -11.31 -4.32
C ALA A 393 16.52 -12.14 -3.49
N SER A 394 16.76 -13.41 -3.84
CA SER A 394 17.75 -14.24 -3.15
C SER A 394 19.18 -13.69 -3.29
N ARG A 395 19.53 -13.24 -4.50
CA ARG A 395 20.84 -12.60 -4.74
C ARG A 395 20.96 -11.29 -3.97
N LEU A 396 19.89 -10.50 -3.95
CA LEU A 396 19.86 -9.24 -3.21
C LEU A 396 19.99 -9.46 -1.70
N LEU A 397 19.29 -10.44 -1.14
CA LEU A 397 19.40 -10.80 0.28
C LEU A 397 20.85 -11.18 0.64
N SER A 398 21.48 -12.05 -0.16
CA SER A 398 22.87 -12.41 0.05
C SER A 398 23.79 -11.21 -0.04
N ALA A 399 23.66 -10.38 -1.08
CA ALA A 399 24.50 -9.19 -1.25
C ALA A 399 24.38 -8.20 -0.07
N ILE A 400 23.16 -7.96 0.45
CA ILE A 400 22.96 -7.09 1.61
C ILE A 400 23.63 -7.67 2.86
N LEU A 401 23.45 -8.96 3.13
CA LEU A 401 24.02 -9.59 4.32
C LEU A 401 25.55 -9.67 4.23
N ASP A 402 26.11 -9.96 3.07
CA ASP A 402 27.55 -9.95 2.82
C ASP A 402 28.13 -8.53 2.99
N TYR A 403 27.43 -7.49 2.47
CA TYR A 403 27.80 -6.07 2.66
C TYR A 403 27.82 -5.67 4.15
N LEU A 404 26.94 -6.26 4.97
CA LEU A 404 26.91 -6.09 6.42
C LEU A 404 27.91 -6.96 7.17
N GLY A 405 28.75 -7.74 6.48
CA GLY A 405 29.70 -8.66 7.09
C GLY A 405 29.08 -9.93 7.67
N ILE A 406 27.85 -10.25 7.26
CA ILE A 406 27.10 -11.45 7.68
C ILE A 406 27.27 -12.54 6.62
N GLU A 407 28.47 -13.07 6.51
CA GLU A 407 28.83 -14.06 5.50
C GLU A 407 28.24 -15.44 5.82
N GLN A 408 27.83 -16.12 4.77
CA GLN A 408 27.40 -17.51 4.81
C GLN A 408 28.55 -18.43 4.41
N ASN A 409 28.83 -19.47 5.23
CA ASN A 409 29.72 -20.49 4.80
C ASN A 409 28.97 -21.86 4.69
N PHE A 410 29.42 -22.69 3.74
CA PHE A 410 28.73 -23.94 3.43
C PHE A 410 28.78 -24.96 4.58
N PHE A 411 29.78 -24.92 5.42
CA PHE A 411 29.86 -25.77 6.61
C PHE A 411 28.76 -25.44 7.62
N THR A 412 28.46 -24.15 7.84
CA THR A 412 27.33 -23.75 8.68
C THR A 412 25.99 -24.20 8.09
N VAL A 413 25.85 -24.12 6.77
CA VAL A 413 24.64 -24.64 6.06
C VAL A 413 24.46 -26.12 6.33
N LEU A 414 25.51 -26.91 6.16
CA LEU A 414 25.47 -28.37 6.42
C LEU A 414 25.11 -28.69 7.88
N ASN A 415 25.68 -27.98 8.83
CA ASN A 415 25.39 -28.20 10.25
C ASN A 415 23.92 -27.90 10.60
N VAL A 416 23.37 -26.79 10.10
CA VAL A 416 21.95 -26.44 10.30
C VAL A 416 21.06 -27.48 9.64
N TYR A 417 21.32 -27.84 8.38
CA TYR A 417 20.49 -28.79 7.65
C TYR A 417 20.57 -30.21 8.22
N SER A 418 21.75 -30.62 8.68
CA SER A 418 21.90 -31.94 9.38
C SER A 418 21.07 -31.98 10.65
N SER A 419 21.06 -30.87 11.43
CA SER A 419 20.26 -30.77 12.65
C SER A 419 18.76 -30.77 12.35
N GLU A 420 18.33 -30.03 11.34
CA GLU A 420 16.93 -29.90 10.92
C GLU A 420 16.39 -31.16 10.21
N ALA A 421 17.27 -32.02 9.68
CA ALA A 421 16.89 -33.29 9.06
C ALA A 421 16.59 -34.40 10.07
N LEU A 422 16.93 -34.17 11.33
CA LEU A 422 16.58 -35.13 12.39
C LEU A 422 15.07 -35.13 12.62
N ASP A 423 14.48 -36.34 12.66
CA ASP A 423 13.04 -36.48 12.98
C ASP A 423 12.81 -36.16 14.46
N PRO A 424 11.99 -35.13 14.80
CA PRO A 424 11.74 -34.73 16.18
C PRO A 424 10.93 -35.79 16.97
N HIS A 425 10.41 -36.85 16.31
CA HIS A 425 9.61 -37.88 16.93
C HIS A 425 10.47 -39.09 17.31
N VAL A 426 10.97 -39.12 18.54
CA VAL A 426 11.82 -40.17 19.12
C VAL A 426 11.26 -41.58 18.90
N ASN A 427 9.94 -41.79 18.87
CA ASN A 427 9.34 -43.09 18.62
C ASN A 427 9.56 -43.59 17.19
N ARG A 428 9.72 -42.72 16.20
CA ARG A 428 10.05 -43.09 14.81
C ARG A 428 11.52 -43.45 14.66
N GLU A 429 12.41 -42.80 15.40
CA GLU A 429 13.84 -43.14 15.44
C GLU A 429 14.01 -44.55 15.97
N ARG A 430 13.42 -44.89 17.14
CA ARG A 430 13.47 -46.22 17.72
C ARG A 430 12.90 -47.29 16.79
N PHE A 431 11.85 -46.99 16.07
CA PHE A 431 11.27 -47.91 15.08
C PHE A 431 12.23 -48.16 13.91
N ARG A 432 12.91 -47.15 13.42
CA ARG A 432 13.90 -47.25 12.32
C ARG A 432 15.14 -47.99 12.77
N GLU A 433 15.67 -47.67 13.95
CA GLU A 433 16.81 -48.40 14.55
C GLU A 433 16.52 -49.91 14.71
N GLY A 434 15.30 -50.25 15.13
CA GLY A 434 14.90 -51.64 15.24
C GLY A 434 14.70 -52.40 13.92
N LEU A 435 14.61 -51.68 12.79
CA LEU A 435 14.49 -52.29 11.45
C LEU A 435 15.84 -52.46 10.74
N TRP A 436 16.87 -51.71 11.13
CA TRP A 436 18.16 -51.65 10.42
C TRP A 436 19.35 -52.05 11.28
N SER A 437 19.12 -52.50 12.53
CA SER A 437 20.13 -53.12 13.40
C SER A 437 20.21 -54.66 13.11
#